data_0e133dfa86fa599f2e2c310a2aac62e3
#
_entry.id   0e133dfa86fa599f2e2c310a2aac62e3
#
_cell.length_a   1.000
_cell.length_b   1.000
_cell.length_c   1.000
_cell.angle_alpha   90.00
_cell.angle_beta   90.00
_cell.angle_gamma   90.00
#
_symmetry.space_group_name_H-M   'P 1'
#
loop_
_entity.id
_entity.type
_entity.pdbx_description
1 polymer ?
#
loop_
_entity_poly.entity_id
_entity_poly.type
_entity_poly.pdbx_seq_one_letter_code
_entity_poly.pdbx_strand_id
1 'polypeptide(L)'
;MFEEVQVLIVGAGAAGIAAACRLLEQGLENVTVFEAGDRIGGRVHTVEFADNVIELGAEYVHGERGNISHELASRHNLLEGSKILTKNENWIFADSQGEIIPREQSTELLNIYHGIYAVMPNKLTDFEGSFGEYFTQEYFKAFKENPFTNFTRAEEFLEWIRRYECIIDSCDSWSEVCASGLAEYWICPGNPLLNWKGRGYKTLFEVLMNKFTPEANELPLLEKVHFKKVVSSIDYSSENQIIIKTTDNLERNADHVIFTPSLGVLKEQHNNLFTPPLSELKKRTIQGLGFGTVDKIIFEFPYKWWPEDVAGFNVVWSKEDKTKFLQSLDKGNEWLAEVFHFSTVDHQPRVLSGWLTGPCAKHVENLADSIVLDGFYDILQRFFSKNFNIPKPINMIRSKWNQDKNFRGSYSLRTLESKKLDVWAKDLAEPIINPTGKPVISLLYRYHLIVISKNETNHFLQILLFGGEATNEHYYSTVHGAVESGIREADRLIDYYRKRKSQL
;
A
#
# COMPACT_ATOMS: atom_id res chain seq x y z
N MET A 1 10.00 23.32 26.67
CA MET A 1 11.01 22.32 26.21
C MET A 1 10.68 21.77 24.84
N PHE A 2 9.43 21.44 24.54
CA PHE A 2 9.02 21.09 23.16
C PHE A 2 8.86 22.31 22.25
N GLU A 3 8.69 23.50 22.80
CA GLU A 3 8.43 24.77 22.08
C GLU A 3 9.54 25.16 21.10
N GLU A 4 10.76 24.71 21.29
CA GLU A 4 11.89 25.05 20.44
C GLU A 4 12.29 23.97 19.44
N VAL A 5 11.79 22.73 19.60
CA VAL A 5 12.16 21.59 18.75
C VAL A 5 11.42 21.67 17.42
N GLN A 6 12.17 21.75 16.33
CA GLN A 6 11.62 21.81 14.98
C GLN A 6 11.64 20.42 14.33
N VAL A 7 10.47 19.87 14.07
CA VAL A 7 10.31 18.59 13.35
C VAL A 7 9.74 18.84 11.97
N LEU A 8 10.48 18.41 10.93
CA LEU A 8 9.99 18.44 9.56
C LEU A 8 9.61 17.03 9.12
N ILE A 9 8.39 16.88 8.62
CA ILE A 9 7.88 15.63 8.08
C ILE A 9 7.82 15.76 6.56
N VAL A 10 8.43 14.82 5.84
CA VAL A 10 8.39 14.75 4.38
C VAL A 10 7.31 13.75 3.97
N GLY A 11 6.27 14.24 3.34
CA GLY A 11 5.10 13.49 2.88
C GLY A 11 3.90 13.59 3.83
N ALA A 12 2.73 13.97 3.29
CA ALA A 12 1.44 13.98 3.99
C ALA A 12 0.59 12.73 3.62
N GLY A 13 1.21 11.57 3.48
CA GLY A 13 0.55 10.26 3.42
C GLY A 13 0.14 9.77 4.81
N ALA A 14 -0.41 8.56 4.91
CA ALA A 14 -0.91 8.00 6.18
C ALA A 14 0.16 8.01 7.30
N ALA A 15 1.40 7.69 7.00
CA ALA A 15 2.50 7.71 7.97
C ALA A 15 2.82 9.13 8.44
N GLY A 16 2.96 10.08 7.49
CA GLY A 16 3.29 11.48 7.84
C GLY A 16 2.18 12.17 8.63
N ILE A 17 0.91 11.93 8.26
CA ILE A 17 -0.26 12.44 8.99
C ILE A 17 -0.29 11.86 10.41
N ALA A 18 -0.11 10.54 10.54
CA ALA A 18 -0.11 9.88 11.85
C ALA A 18 1.03 10.40 12.75
N ALA A 19 2.23 10.59 12.18
CA ALA A 19 3.36 11.16 12.91
C ALA A 19 3.07 12.60 13.37
N ALA A 20 2.57 13.44 12.46
CA ALA A 20 2.26 14.85 12.78
C ALA A 20 1.17 14.95 13.85
N CYS A 21 0.06 14.22 13.71
CA CYS A 21 -1.01 14.20 14.71
C CYS A 21 -0.47 13.74 16.07
N ARG A 22 0.34 12.67 16.09
CA ARG A 22 0.92 12.15 17.33
C ARG A 22 1.85 13.14 18.02
N LEU A 23 2.66 13.86 17.28
CA LEU A 23 3.52 14.91 17.83
C LEU A 23 2.70 16.07 18.41
N LEU A 24 1.68 16.55 17.67
CA LEU A 24 0.79 17.62 18.09
C LEU A 24 0.00 17.23 19.36
N GLU A 25 -0.54 16.03 19.44
CA GLU A 25 -1.23 15.49 20.64
C GLU A 25 -0.33 15.52 21.88
N GLN A 26 0.97 15.38 21.71
CA GLN A 26 1.94 15.35 22.80
C GLN A 26 2.56 16.74 23.09
N GLY A 27 2.05 17.79 22.42
CA GLY A 27 2.46 19.18 22.66
C GLY A 27 3.74 19.61 21.94
N LEU A 28 4.19 18.86 20.91
CA LEU A 28 5.20 19.34 19.97
C LEU A 28 4.50 20.16 18.88
N GLU A 29 4.48 21.48 19.02
CA GLU A 29 3.73 22.36 18.13
C GLU A 29 4.52 22.80 16.88
N ASN A 30 5.87 22.79 16.95
CA ASN A 30 6.74 23.18 15.84
C ASN A 30 6.93 22.04 14.84
N VAL A 31 5.81 21.53 14.31
CA VAL A 31 5.76 20.53 13.25
C VAL A 31 5.49 21.23 11.91
N THR A 32 6.28 20.89 10.90
CA THR A 32 6.07 21.30 9.50
C THR A 32 5.97 20.06 8.63
N VAL A 33 4.98 19.98 7.76
CA VAL A 33 4.82 18.87 6.82
C VAL A 33 5.00 19.40 5.39
N PHE A 34 5.95 18.84 4.65
CA PHE A 34 6.11 19.11 3.22
C PHE A 34 5.44 17.99 2.41
N GLU A 35 4.45 18.37 1.60
CA GLU A 35 3.74 17.47 0.69
C GLU A 35 4.06 17.86 -0.76
N ALA A 36 4.48 16.86 -1.56
CA ALA A 36 4.85 17.07 -2.96
C ALA A 36 3.64 17.37 -3.85
N GLY A 37 2.49 16.80 -3.52
CA GLY A 37 1.22 16.98 -4.23
C GLY A 37 0.43 18.20 -3.74
N ASP A 38 -0.83 18.24 -4.13
CA ASP A 38 -1.82 19.27 -3.77
C ASP A 38 -2.90 18.77 -2.80
N ARG A 39 -2.76 17.55 -2.29
CA ARG A 39 -3.67 16.90 -1.34
C ARG A 39 -2.92 16.10 -0.30
N ILE A 40 -3.54 15.86 0.84
CA ILE A 40 -3.09 14.88 1.82
C ILE A 40 -3.52 13.46 1.42
N GLY A 41 -3.00 12.44 2.11
CA GLY A 41 -3.43 11.05 2.02
C GLY A 41 -2.48 10.14 1.24
N GLY A 42 -1.71 10.69 0.32
CA GLY A 42 -0.77 9.89 -0.48
C GLY A 42 -1.48 8.81 -1.29
N ARG A 43 -1.18 7.52 -1.03
CA ARG A 43 -1.80 6.33 -1.67
C ARG A 43 -3.18 5.96 -1.10
N VAL A 44 -3.67 6.66 -0.12
CA VAL A 44 -5.11 6.74 0.20
C VAL A 44 -5.69 7.89 -0.62
N HIS A 45 -6.55 7.57 -1.57
CA HIS A 45 -7.09 8.57 -2.51
C HIS A 45 -8.57 8.30 -2.80
N THR A 46 -9.40 8.85 -1.96
CA THR A 46 -10.85 8.85 -2.11
C THR A 46 -11.28 9.99 -3.03
N VAL A 47 -12.08 9.71 -4.04
CA VAL A 47 -12.63 10.69 -4.98
C VAL A 47 -14.13 10.49 -5.17
N GLU A 48 -14.85 11.54 -5.50
CA GLU A 48 -16.26 11.46 -5.92
C GLU A 48 -16.35 10.89 -7.33
N PHE A 49 -17.24 9.91 -7.55
CA PHE A 49 -17.45 9.28 -8.83
C PHE A 49 -18.84 8.62 -8.86
N ALA A 50 -19.55 8.72 -9.98
CA ALA A 50 -20.91 8.17 -10.12
C ALA A 50 -21.84 8.57 -8.96
N ASP A 51 -22.33 7.61 -8.19
CA ASP A 51 -23.36 7.84 -7.17
C ASP A 51 -22.78 8.13 -5.75
N ASN A 52 -21.48 7.90 -5.56
CA ASN A 52 -20.82 8.06 -4.26
C ASN A 52 -19.30 8.25 -4.45
N VAL A 53 -18.52 8.00 -3.41
CA VAL A 53 -17.05 7.99 -3.50
C VAL A 53 -16.53 6.62 -3.94
N ILE A 54 -15.33 6.64 -4.52
CA ILE A 54 -14.53 5.46 -4.83
C ILE A 54 -13.10 5.64 -4.31
N GLU A 55 -12.37 4.54 -4.25
CA GLU A 55 -10.96 4.51 -3.85
C GLU A 55 -10.05 4.22 -5.06
N LEU A 56 -9.24 5.20 -5.45
CA LEU A 56 -8.18 4.98 -6.44
C LEU A 56 -6.97 4.25 -5.86
N GLY A 57 -6.79 4.31 -4.54
CA GLY A 57 -5.74 3.61 -3.79
C GLY A 57 -6.31 2.57 -2.82
N ALA A 58 -5.85 2.61 -1.58
CA ALA A 58 -6.31 1.71 -0.52
C ALA A 58 -7.83 1.83 -0.30
N GLU A 59 -8.50 0.69 -0.15
CA GLU A 59 -9.97 0.61 -0.13
C GLU A 59 -10.50 0.00 1.18
N TYR A 60 -9.92 -1.11 1.62
CA TYR A 60 -10.42 -1.86 2.77
C TYR A 60 -9.49 -1.77 3.98
N VAL A 61 -10.11 -1.85 5.16
CA VAL A 61 -9.40 -2.14 6.41
C VAL A 61 -9.38 -3.65 6.60
N HIS A 62 -8.18 -4.23 6.64
CA HIS A 62 -7.97 -5.68 6.68
C HIS A 62 -7.85 -6.20 8.12
N GLY A 63 -8.90 -6.85 8.59
CA GLY A 63 -8.98 -7.38 9.96
C GLY A 63 -9.30 -6.31 11.01
N GLU A 64 -9.53 -6.77 12.23
CA GLU A 64 -10.03 -5.95 13.32
C GLU A 64 -9.00 -5.82 14.46
N ARG A 65 -8.65 -6.93 15.10
CA ARG A 65 -7.76 -6.94 16.28
C ARG A 65 -6.30 -6.76 15.88
N GLY A 66 -5.65 -5.75 16.46
CA GLY A 66 -4.26 -5.41 16.13
C GLY A 66 -4.14 -4.55 14.87
N ASN A 67 -5.26 -4.12 14.26
CA ASN A 67 -5.26 -3.17 13.16
C ASN A 67 -5.58 -1.78 13.70
N ILE A 68 -4.59 -0.90 13.75
CA ILE A 68 -4.76 0.44 14.31
C ILE A 68 -5.81 1.28 13.56
N SER A 69 -5.98 1.09 12.25
CA SER A 69 -7.02 1.78 11.48
C SER A 69 -8.42 1.36 11.94
N HIS A 70 -8.59 0.05 12.23
CA HIS A 70 -9.83 -0.46 12.81
C HIS A 70 -10.03 0.06 14.24
N GLU A 71 -9.01 0.01 15.09
CA GLU A 71 -9.10 0.44 16.49
C GLU A 71 -9.50 1.93 16.61
N LEU A 72 -8.99 2.77 15.73
CA LEU A 72 -9.33 4.19 15.66
C LEU A 72 -10.76 4.40 15.13
N ALA A 73 -11.14 3.76 14.04
CA ALA A 73 -12.42 3.98 13.36
C ALA A 73 -13.62 3.33 14.08
N SER A 74 -13.42 2.18 14.72
CA SER A 74 -14.51 1.42 15.40
C SER A 74 -15.12 2.17 16.59
N ARG A 75 -14.32 2.99 17.28
CA ARG A 75 -14.77 3.84 18.39
C ARG A 75 -15.88 4.82 17.96
N HIS A 76 -15.91 5.17 16.68
CA HIS A 76 -16.86 6.11 16.09
C HIS A 76 -17.85 5.41 15.15
N ASN A 77 -17.90 4.07 15.15
CA ASN A 77 -18.81 3.28 14.30
C ASN A 77 -18.70 3.65 12.80
N LEU A 78 -17.49 3.82 12.29
CA LEU A 78 -17.22 4.28 10.92
C LEU A 78 -17.01 3.15 9.92
N LEU A 79 -16.95 1.91 10.37
CA LEU A 79 -16.68 0.73 9.54
C LEU A 79 -17.87 -0.22 9.48
N GLU A 80 -17.99 -0.93 8.37
CA GLU A 80 -18.88 -2.08 8.20
C GLU A 80 -18.22 -3.14 7.29
N GLY A 81 -18.72 -4.37 7.36
CA GLY A 81 -18.26 -5.44 6.46
C GLY A 81 -18.63 -5.18 5.01
N SER A 82 -17.69 -5.37 4.10
CA SER A 82 -17.98 -5.33 2.67
C SER A 82 -18.98 -6.41 2.28
N LYS A 83 -19.96 -6.06 1.46
CA LYS A 83 -20.96 -7.00 0.92
C LYS A 83 -20.39 -7.84 -0.22
N ILE A 84 -19.28 -7.40 -0.80
CA ILE A 84 -18.72 -7.91 -2.04
C ILE A 84 -17.94 -9.22 -1.83
N LEU A 85 -17.22 -9.34 -0.73
CA LEU A 85 -16.21 -10.39 -0.57
C LEU A 85 -16.53 -11.42 0.53
N THR A 86 -17.61 -11.23 1.27
CA THR A 86 -18.02 -12.19 2.32
C THR A 86 -18.56 -13.50 1.76
N LYS A 87 -18.74 -13.58 0.42
CA LYS A 87 -19.28 -14.77 -0.25
C LYS A 87 -18.60 -14.97 -1.59
N ASN A 88 -17.48 -15.70 -1.65
CA ASN A 88 -16.90 -16.21 -2.90
C ASN A 88 -17.94 -16.91 -3.80
N GLU A 89 -19.04 -17.33 -3.20
CA GLU A 89 -20.22 -17.87 -3.86
C GLU A 89 -20.87 -16.92 -4.86
N ASN A 90 -20.62 -15.64 -4.81
CA ASN A 90 -21.24 -14.60 -5.64
C ASN A 90 -20.34 -14.11 -6.78
N TRP A 91 -19.20 -14.77 -6.99
CA TRP A 91 -18.34 -14.50 -8.12
C TRP A 91 -18.77 -15.33 -9.34
N ILE A 92 -18.92 -14.66 -10.48
CA ILE A 92 -19.21 -15.30 -11.76
C ILE A 92 -17.89 -15.51 -12.50
N PHE A 93 -17.64 -16.74 -12.92
CA PHE A 93 -16.50 -17.11 -13.76
C PHE A 93 -17.01 -17.48 -15.14
N ALA A 94 -16.37 -16.95 -16.19
CA ALA A 94 -16.64 -17.35 -17.56
C ALA A 94 -15.36 -17.85 -18.23
N ASP A 95 -15.49 -18.87 -19.04
CA ASP A 95 -14.37 -19.38 -19.83
C ASP A 95 -14.20 -18.63 -21.16
N SER A 96 -13.14 -18.93 -21.89
CA SER A 96 -12.78 -18.24 -23.12
C SER A 96 -13.78 -18.42 -24.29
N GLN A 97 -14.76 -19.31 -24.14
CA GLN A 97 -15.88 -19.46 -25.06
C GLN A 97 -17.08 -18.59 -24.65
N GLY A 98 -17.00 -17.88 -23.53
CA GLY A 98 -18.10 -17.08 -22.98
C GLY A 98 -19.17 -17.89 -22.27
N GLU A 99 -18.86 -19.14 -21.89
CA GLU A 99 -19.75 -19.98 -21.10
C GLU A 99 -19.49 -19.76 -19.61
N ILE A 100 -20.56 -19.60 -18.84
CA ILE A 100 -20.43 -19.47 -17.37
C ILE A 100 -20.00 -20.82 -16.79
N ILE A 101 -18.89 -20.80 -16.05
CA ILE A 101 -18.38 -21.95 -15.34
C ILE A 101 -19.34 -22.29 -14.21
N PRO A 102 -19.81 -23.56 -14.09
CA PRO A 102 -20.73 -23.96 -13.03
C PRO A 102 -20.20 -23.55 -11.64
N ARG A 103 -21.07 -22.98 -10.83
CA ARG A 103 -20.74 -22.47 -9.49
C ARG A 103 -20.08 -23.53 -8.60
N GLU A 104 -20.56 -24.76 -8.65
CA GLU A 104 -19.98 -25.89 -7.90
C GLU A 104 -18.50 -26.08 -8.25
N GLN A 105 -18.16 -26.03 -9.54
CA GLN A 105 -16.78 -26.16 -10.02
C GLN A 105 -15.88 -25.01 -9.60
N SER A 106 -16.35 -23.77 -9.74
CA SER A 106 -15.57 -22.60 -9.30
C SER A 106 -15.38 -22.56 -7.79
N THR A 107 -16.41 -22.92 -7.02
CA THR A 107 -16.32 -23.02 -5.56
C THR A 107 -15.32 -24.08 -5.11
N GLU A 108 -15.31 -25.24 -5.76
CA GLU A 108 -14.35 -26.31 -5.46
C GLU A 108 -12.90 -25.84 -5.65
N LEU A 109 -12.61 -25.16 -6.77
CA LEU A 109 -11.28 -24.66 -7.07
C LEU A 109 -10.85 -23.52 -6.12
N LEU A 110 -11.80 -22.65 -5.74
CA LEU A 110 -11.56 -21.63 -4.73
C LEU A 110 -11.36 -22.23 -3.33
N ASN A 111 -12.02 -23.34 -3.00
CA ASN A 111 -11.79 -24.04 -1.73
C ASN A 111 -10.38 -24.63 -1.66
N ILE A 112 -9.82 -25.11 -2.77
CA ILE A 112 -8.41 -25.53 -2.84
C ILE A 112 -7.50 -24.33 -2.55
N TYR A 113 -7.74 -23.20 -3.19
CA TYR A 113 -7.01 -21.95 -2.93
C TYR A 113 -7.05 -21.57 -1.45
N HIS A 114 -8.23 -21.47 -0.84
CA HIS A 114 -8.38 -21.12 0.57
C HIS A 114 -7.79 -22.17 1.51
N GLY A 115 -7.87 -23.45 1.16
CA GLY A 115 -7.25 -24.53 1.93
C GLY A 115 -5.74 -24.42 2.01
N ILE A 116 -5.08 -24.01 0.92
CA ILE A 116 -3.64 -23.73 0.90
C ILE A 116 -3.32 -22.54 1.80
N TYR A 117 -4.07 -21.44 1.69
CA TYR A 117 -3.89 -20.25 2.53
C TYR A 117 -4.06 -20.51 4.02
N ALA A 118 -5.02 -21.37 4.40
CA ALA A 118 -5.28 -21.69 5.81
C ALA A 118 -4.09 -22.38 6.52
N VAL A 119 -3.28 -23.14 5.78
CA VAL A 119 -2.11 -23.87 6.31
C VAL A 119 -0.77 -23.20 6.01
N MET A 120 -0.78 -22.21 5.13
CA MET A 120 0.39 -21.54 4.60
C MET A 120 1.32 -20.95 5.71
N PRO A 121 0.84 -20.23 6.73
CA PRO A 121 1.73 -19.60 7.72
C PRO A 121 2.67 -20.58 8.40
N ASN A 122 2.23 -21.83 8.59
CA ASN A 122 3.01 -22.88 9.25
C ASN A 122 4.02 -23.58 8.31
N LYS A 123 3.88 -23.39 7.00
CA LYS A 123 4.67 -24.11 5.99
C LYS A 123 5.68 -23.24 5.26
N LEU A 124 5.44 -21.92 5.21
CA LEU A 124 6.28 -21.00 4.45
C LEU A 124 7.63 -20.71 5.10
N THR A 125 7.72 -20.77 6.43
CA THR A 125 8.95 -20.39 7.17
C THR A 125 10.17 -21.16 6.69
N ASP A 126 10.02 -22.45 6.40
CA ASP A 126 11.10 -23.35 5.99
C ASP A 126 11.17 -23.56 4.47
N PHE A 127 10.30 -22.90 3.70
CA PHE A 127 10.28 -23.08 2.25
C PHE A 127 11.37 -22.22 1.58
N GLU A 128 12.27 -22.88 0.88
CA GLU A 128 13.31 -22.26 0.06
C GLU A 128 12.77 -22.04 -1.35
N GLY A 129 12.48 -20.80 -1.72
CA GLY A 129 12.00 -20.46 -3.05
C GLY A 129 10.93 -19.36 -3.07
N SER A 130 10.30 -19.19 -4.22
CA SER A 130 9.24 -18.22 -4.43
C SER A 130 7.88 -18.71 -3.92
N PHE A 131 7.01 -17.76 -3.65
CA PHE A 131 5.62 -18.05 -3.33
C PHE A 131 4.91 -18.77 -4.48
N GLY A 132 5.19 -18.35 -5.74
CA GLY A 132 4.64 -19.01 -6.91
C GLY A 132 5.02 -20.49 -7.02
N GLU A 133 6.28 -20.86 -6.69
CA GLU A 133 6.71 -22.26 -6.65
C GLU A 133 6.00 -23.04 -5.54
N TYR A 134 5.96 -22.50 -4.33
CA TYR A 134 5.26 -23.10 -3.20
C TYR A 134 3.78 -23.34 -3.52
N PHE A 135 3.08 -22.30 -3.97
CA PHE A 135 1.65 -22.37 -4.24
C PHE A 135 1.34 -23.38 -5.35
N THR A 136 2.10 -23.36 -6.44
CA THR A 136 1.93 -24.29 -7.56
C THR A 136 2.10 -25.75 -7.11
N GLN A 137 3.11 -26.04 -6.27
CA GLN A 137 3.34 -27.39 -5.74
C GLN A 137 2.17 -27.87 -4.86
N GLU A 138 1.72 -27.05 -3.89
CA GLU A 138 0.60 -27.41 -3.01
C GLU A 138 -0.72 -27.49 -3.76
N TYR A 139 -0.93 -26.62 -4.78
CA TYR A 139 -2.13 -26.64 -5.61
C TYR A 139 -2.28 -27.95 -6.38
N PHE A 140 -1.25 -28.39 -7.10
CA PHE A 140 -1.30 -29.66 -7.84
C PHE A 140 -1.30 -30.87 -6.93
N LYS A 141 -0.74 -30.79 -5.73
CA LYS A 141 -0.84 -31.84 -4.73
C LYS A 141 -2.29 -32.01 -4.26
N ALA A 142 -2.94 -30.90 -3.82
CA ALA A 142 -4.33 -30.93 -3.39
C ALA A 142 -5.26 -31.40 -4.51
N PHE A 143 -4.95 -31.04 -5.75
CA PHE A 143 -5.70 -31.46 -6.93
C PHE A 143 -5.60 -32.98 -7.20
N LYS A 144 -4.43 -33.58 -7.04
CA LYS A 144 -4.23 -35.03 -7.19
C LYS A 144 -4.99 -35.85 -6.14
N GLU A 145 -5.22 -35.28 -4.99
CA GLU A 145 -5.97 -35.89 -3.90
C GLU A 145 -7.50 -35.79 -4.11
N ASN A 146 -7.95 -34.98 -5.07
CA ASN A 146 -9.36 -34.77 -5.41
C ASN A 146 -9.68 -35.26 -6.84
N PRO A 147 -10.10 -36.50 -7.02
CA PRO A 147 -10.23 -37.14 -8.34
C PRO A 147 -11.41 -36.62 -9.18
N PHE A 148 -12.26 -35.75 -8.64
CA PHE A 148 -13.47 -35.30 -9.32
C PHE A 148 -13.28 -34.02 -10.15
N THR A 149 -12.13 -33.36 -10.09
CA THR A 149 -11.90 -32.10 -10.74
C THR A 149 -11.22 -32.27 -12.10
N ASN A 150 -11.64 -31.48 -13.09
CA ASN A 150 -11.05 -31.46 -14.43
C ASN A 150 -9.67 -30.78 -14.39
N PHE A 151 -8.60 -31.52 -14.74
CA PHE A 151 -7.22 -31.07 -14.71
C PHE A 151 -6.98 -29.85 -15.58
N THR A 152 -7.53 -29.79 -16.79
CA THR A 152 -7.42 -28.64 -17.68
C THR A 152 -8.01 -27.38 -17.04
N ARG A 153 -9.17 -27.50 -16.42
CA ARG A 153 -9.82 -26.38 -15.72
C ARG A 153 -9.00 -25.91 -14.51
N ALA A 154 -8.33 -26.83 -13.82
CA ALA A 154 -7.44 -26.47 -12.71
C ALA A 154 -6.24 -25.66 -13.17
N GLU A 155 -5.60 -25.99 -14.30
CA GLU A 155 -4.51 -25.18 -14.88
C GLU A 155 -4.97 -23.78 -15.27
N GLU A 156 -6.16 -23.66 -15.86
CA GLU A 156 -6.77 -22.38 -16.23
C GLU A 156 -7.05 -21.51 -14.99
N PHE A 157 -7.56 -22.11 -13.90
CA PHE A 157 -7.77 -21.43 -12.63
C PHE A 157 -6.46 -21.05 -11.93
N LEU A 158 -5.42 -21.88 -12.02
CA LEU A 158 -4.10 -21.54 -11.47
C LEU A 158 -3.54 -20.28 -12.14
N GLU A 159 -3.77 -20.10 -13.44
CA GLU A 159 -3.37 -18.90 -14.16
C GLU A 159 -4.19 -17.66 -13.72
N TRP A 160 -5.47 -17.85 -13.39
CA TRP A 160 -6.30 -16.81 -12.78
C TRP A 160 -5.80 -16.46 -11.37
N ILE A 161 -5.53 -17.46 -10.53
CA ILE A 161 -4.97 -17.29 -9.18
C ILE A 161 -3.65 -16.52 -9.23
N ARG A 162 -2.75 -16.88 -10.14
CA ARG A 162 -1.46 -16.19 -10.32
C ARG A 162 -1.65 -14.68 -10.48
N ARG A 163 -2.62 -14.24 -11.29
CA ARG A 163 -2.89 -12.81 -11.49
C ARG A 163 -3.49 -12.17 -10.26
N TYR A 164 -4.38 -12.88 -9.59
CA TYR A 164 -5.01 -12.43 -8.37
C TYR A 164 -3.96 -12.21 -7.26
N GLU A 165 -3.03 -13.14 -7.11
CA GLU A 165 -1.91 -13.03 -6.18
C GLU A 165 -0.98 -11.85 -6.52
N CYS A 166 -0.70 -11.62 -7.79
CA CYS A 166 0.10 -10.46 -8.20
C CYS A 166 -0.57 -9.11 -7.84
N ILE A 167 -1.90 -9.05 -7.71
CA ILE A 167 -2.58 -7.88 -7.15
C ILE A 167 -2.34 -7.81 -5.64
N ILE A 168 -2.50 -8.91 -4.92
CA ILE A 168 -2.35 -8.94 -3.45
C ILE A 168 -0.94 -8.50 -3.05
N ASP A 169 0.08 -9.06 -3.70
CA ASP A 169 1.48 -8.82 -3.37
C ASP A 169 2.11 -7.62 -4.11
N SER A 170 1.37 -6.96 -5.02
CA SER A 170 1.91 -5.90 -5.89
C SER A 170 3.19 -6.31 -6.60
N CYS A 171 3.24 -7.50 -7.16
CA CYS A 171 4.43 -8.02 -7.82
C CYS A 171 4.29 -8.02 -9.35
N ASP A 172 5.42 -7.93 -10.04
CA ASP A 172 5.47 -8.14 -11.49
C ASP A 172 5.29 -9.63 -11.84
N SER A 173 5.70 -10.52 -10.93
CA SER A 173 5.50 -11.96 -11.00
C SER A 173 5.51 -12.56 -9.58
N TRP A 174 4.61 -13.48 -9.28
CA TRP A 174 4.63 -14.21 -8.00
C TRP A 174 5.90 -15.07 -7.79
N SER A 175 6.69 -15.27 -8.86
CA SER A 175 8.00 -15.95 -8.79
C SER A 175 9.09 -15.08 -8.16
N GLU A 176 8.88 -13.79 -7.98
CA GLU A 176 9.82 -12.92 -7.26
C GLU A 176 9.48 -12.78 -5.76
N VAL A 177 8.26 -13.12 -5.36
CA VAL A 177 7.79 -13.03 -3.98
C VAL A 177 8.47 -14.10 -3.13
N CYS A 178 9.11 -13.71 -2.05
CA CYS A 178 9.79 -14.63 -1.13
C CYS A 178 8.77 -15.39 -0.28
N ALA A 179 8.68 -16.71 -0.44
CA ALA A 179 7.74 -17.53 0.31
C ALA A 179 7.95 -17.41 1.83
N SER A 180 9.18 -17.60 2.32
CA SER A 180 9.48 -17.45 3.76
C SER A 180 9.29 -16.02 4.27
N GLY A 181 9.41 -15.01 3.39
CA GLY A 181 9.14 -13.61 3.73
C GLY A 181 7.66 -13.34 4.00
N LEU A 182 6.75 -14.04 3.35
CA LEU A 182 5.31 -13.94 3.62
C LEU A 182 4.93 -14.49 5.00
N ALA A 183 5.70 -15.42 5.57
CA ALA A 183 5.47 -15.92 6.93
C ALA A 183 5.65 -14.84 8.00
N GLU A 184 6.34 -13.74 7.69
CA GLU A 184 6.55 -12.62 8.60
C GLU A 184 5.39 -11.60 8.56
N TYR A 185 4.51 -11.70 7.57
CA TYR A 185 3.31 -10.86 7.50
C TYR A 185 2.26 -11.35 8.51
N TRP A 186 1.77 -10.47 9.34
CA TRP A 186 0.76 -10.79 10.34
C TRP A 186 -0.65 -10.44 9.84
N ILE A 187 -1.52 -11.44 9.90
CA ILE A 187 -2.94 -11.24 9.57
C ILE A 187 -3.66 -10.78 10.83
N CYS A 188 -4.30 -9.62 10.77
CA CYS A 188 -5.16 -9.13 11.85
C CYS A 188 -6.46 -9.96 11.89
N PRO A 189 -6.78 -10.63 13.02
CA PRO A 189 -8.01 -11.42 13.14
C PRO A 189 -9.25 -10.54 13.07
N GLY A 190 -10.35 -11.09 12.57
CA GLY A 190 -11.65 -10.43 12.41
C GLY A 190 -12.08 -10.39 10.95
N ASN A 191 -13.01 -9.49 10.61
CA ASN A 191 -13.45 -9.34 9.22
C ASN A 191 -12.31 -8.82 8.35
N PRO A 192 -11.89 -9.56 7.29
CA PRO A 192 -10.75 -9.17 6.46
C PRO A 192 -11.02 -7.97 5.55
N LEU A 193 -12.29 -7.56 5.37
CA LEU A 193 -12.69 -6.57 4.40
C LEU A 193 -13.77 -5.63 4.98
N LEU A 194 -13.31 -4.57 5.63
CA LEU A 194 -14.17 -3.54 6.18
C LEU A 194 -14.10 -2.29 5.32
N ASN A 195 -15.25 -1.74 4.94
CA ASN A 195 -15.35 -0.47 4.22
C ASN A 195 -15.76 0.70 5.16
N TRP A 196 -15.68 1.91 4.66
CA TRP A 196 -15.91 3.15 5.41
C TRP A 196 -17.36 3.68 5.31
N LYS A 197 -18.35 2.81 5.12
CA LYS A 197 -19.77 3.17 5.03
C LYS A 197 -20.06 4.29 4.02
N GLY A 198 -19.44 4.22 2.84
CA GLY A 198 -19.59 5.22 1.79
C GLY A 198 -18.91 6.57 2.03
N ARG A 199 -18.11 6.71 3.10
CA ARG A 199 -17.34 7.95 3.38
C ARG A 199 -15.97 7.96 2.72
N GLY A 200 -15.44 6.80 2.43
CA GLY A 200 -14.10 6.59 1.91
C GLY A 200 -13.00 6.58 2.97
N TYR A 201 -11.86 6.02 2.59
CA TYR A 201 -10.70 5.82 3.48
C TYR A 201 -10.09 7.14 4.00
N LYS A 202 -10.31 8.26 3.32
CA LYS A 202 -9.92 9.62 3.79
C LYS A 202 -10.44 9.92 5.19
N THR A 203 -11.53 9.27 5.61
CA THR A 203 -12.14 9.41 6.94
C THR A 203 -11.17 9.03 8.06
N LEU A 204 -10.20 8.13 7.82
CA LEU A 204 -9.15 7.82 8.79
C LEU A 204 -8.36 9.07 9.20
N PHE A 205 -8.08 9.97 8.26
CA PHE A 205 -7.34 11.20 8.55
C PHE A 205 -8.16 12.17 9.39
N GLU A 206 -9.47 12.20 9.19
CA GLU A 206 -10.38 12.99 10.02
C GLU A 206 -10.41 12.46 11.47
N VAL A 207 -10.35 11.12 11.63
CA VAL A 207 -10.23 10.49 12.95
C VAL A 207 -8.89 10.85 13.61
N LEU A 208 -7.78 10.74 12.88
CA LEU A 208 -6.45 11.12 13.38
C LEU A 208 -6.35 12.60 13.77
N MET A 209 -7.11 13.47 13.12
CA MET A 209 -7.22 14.90 13.46
C MET A 209 -8.22 15.21 14.59
N ASN A 210 -8.77 14.20 15.25
CA ASN A 210 -9.79 14.32 16.34
C ASN A 210 -11.14 14.90 15.91
N LYS A 211 -11.51 14.90 14.62
CA LYS A 211 -12.79 15.48 14.14
C LYS A 211 -14.03 14.71 14.61
N PHE A 212 -13.87 13.47 15.05
CA PHE A 212 -14.95 12.63 15.57
C PHE A 212 -14.99 12.55 17.10
N THR A 213 -14.13 13.28 17.81
CA THR A 213 -14.01 13.23 19.27
C THR A 213 -14.42 14.59 19.83
N PRO A 214 -15.70 14.78 20.24
CA PRO A 214 -16.21 16.09 20.67
C PRO A 214 -15.49 16.69 21.87
N GLU A 215 -14.94 15.85 22.77
CA GLU A 215 -14.21 16.26 23.96
C GLU A 215 -12.74 16.65 23.69
N ALA A 216 -12.22 16.30 22.53
CA ALA A 216 -10.86 16.64 22.12
C ALA A 216 -10.89 17.84 21.14
N ASN A 217 -9.93 18.73 21.26
CA ASN A 217 -9.75 19.78 20.26
C ASN A 217 -9.29 19.16 18.93
N GLU A 218 -9.82 19.65 17.83
CA GLU A 218 -9.33 19.32 16.50
C GLU A 218 -7.85 19.72 16.39
N LEU A 219 -7.02 18.79 15.91
CA LEU A 219 -5.59 19.08 15.72
C LEU A 219 -5.40 19.95 14.47
N PRO A 220 -4.60 21.03 14.56
CA PRO A 220 -4.41 21.99 13.46
C PRO A 220 -3.43 21.45 12.39
N LEU A 221 -3.56 20.17 12.02
CA LEU A 221 -2.64 19.51 11.08
C LEU A 221 -2.58 20.22 9.73
N LEU A 222 -3.74 20.61 9.18
CA LEU A 222 -3.80 21.20 7.84
C LEU A 222 -3.07 22.55 7.76
N GLU A 223 -2.97 23.28 8.86
CA GLU A 223 -2.19 24.52 8.96
C GLU A 223 -0.67 24.26 8.92
N LYS A 224 -0.24 23.04 9.24
CA LYS A 224 1.16 22.59 9.24
C LYS A 224 1.62 22.04 7.90
N VAL A 225 0.68 21.76 6.96
CA VAL A 225 0.97 21.14 5.66
C VAL A 225 1.26 22.22 4.61
N HIS A 226 2.43 22.14 4.02
CA HIS A 226 2.83 22.93 2.87
C HIS A 226 2.79 22.07 1.60
N PHE A 227 1.79 22.31 0.77
CA PHE A 227 1.60 21.60 -0.50
C PHE A 227 2.57 22.05 -1.59
N LYS A 228 2.75 21.20 -2.61
CA LYS A 228 3.62 21.43 -3.77
C LYS A 228 5.07 21.69 -3.37
N LYS A 229 5.51 21.09 -2.26
CA LYS A 229 6.87 21.17 -1.72
C LYS A 229 7.61 19.86 -1.97
N VAL A 230 8.11 19.69 -3.20
CA VAL A 230 8.92 18.53 -3.58
C VAL A 230 10.31 18.70 -2.98
N VAL A 231 10.66 17.85 -2.01
CA VAL A 231 11.99 17.85 -1.39
C VAL A 231 13.02 17.35 -2.41
N SER A 232 14.05 18.15 -2.64
CA SER A 232 15.14 17.85 -3.60
C SER A 232 16.46 17.47 -2.92
N SER A 233 16.67 17.85 -1.67
CA SER A 233 17.83 17.40 -0.87
C SER A 233 17.56 17.48 0.63
N ILE A 234 18.20 16.58 1.36
CA ILE A 234 18.24 16.52 2.83
C ILE A 234 19.71 16.41 3.23
N ASP A 235 20.25 17.51 3.75
CA ASP A 235 21.64 17.59 4.20
C ASP A 235 21.69 17.50 5.73
N TYR A 236 22.20 16.38 6.23
CA TYR A 236 22.39 16.10 7.64
C TYR A 236 23.88 15.99 8.04
N SER A 237 24.78 16.60 7.24
CA SER A 237 26.22 16.63 7.52
C SER A 237 26.59 17.53 8.70
N SER A 238 25.73 18.53 9.01
CA SER A 238 25.94 19.47 10.11
C SER A 238 25.61 18.83 11.47
N GLU A 239 26.38 19.18 12.51
CA GLU A 239 26.13 18.75 13.88
C GLU A 239 24.91 19.43 14.53
N ASN A 240 24.45 20.56 13.99
CA ASN A 240 23.47 21.40 14.65
C ASN A 240 22.05 21.27 14.12
N GLN A 241 21.90 21.03 12.83
CA GLN A 241 20.56 20.95 12.20
C GLN A 241 20.63 20.30 10.82
N ILE A 242 19.48 19.80 10.38
CA ILE A 242 19.29 19.26 9.04
C ILE A 242 18.79 20.38 8.14
N ILE A 243 19.37 20.48 6.94
CA ILE A 243 18.94 21.43 5.92
C ILE A 243 18.13 20.71 4.86
N ILE A 244 16.89 21.12 4.68
CA ILE A 244 15.97 20.55 3.70
C ILE A 244 15.74 21.57 2.59
N LYS A 245 15.96 21.18 1.32
CA LYS A 245 15.68 22.00 0.14
C LYS A 245 14.59 21.39 -0.70
N THR A 246 13.79 22.24 -1.31
CA THR A 246 12.74 21.86 -2.24
C THR A 246 13.07 22.32 -3.66
N THR A 247 12.38 21.75 -4.65
CA THR A 247 12.59 22.09 -6.07
C THR A 247 12.23 23.53 -6.44
N ASP A 248 11.43 24.20 -5.63
CA ASP A 248 11.10 25.64 -5.76
C ASP A 248 12.05 26.55 -4.96
N ASN A 249 13.24 26.03 -4.59
CA ASN A 249 14.31 26.72 -3.88
C ASN A 249 13.95 27.19 -2.45
N LEU A 250 12.91 26.65 -1.83
CA LEU A 250 12.67 26.87 -0.41
C LEU A 250 13.71 26.06 0.39
N GLU A 251 14.33 26.70 1.37
CA GLU A 251 15.22 26.05 2.33
C GLU A 251 14.62 26.13 3.73
N ARG A 252 14.67 25.02 4.47
CA ARG A 252 14.23 24.92 5.87
C ARG A 252 15.25 24.15 6.69
N ASN A 253 15.42 24.59 7.92
CA ASN A 253 16.20 23.91 8.92
C ASN A 253 15.27 23.13 9.84
N ALA A 254 15.72 21.97 10.31
CA ALA A 254 15.01 21.16 11.30
C ALA A 254 16.00 20.46 12.25
N ASP A 255 15.56 20.21 13.47
CA ASP A 255 16.31 19.38 14.42
C ASP A 255 16.14 17.89 14.05
N HIS A 256 14.95 17.53 13.60
CA HIS A 256 14.60 16.18 13.18
C HIS A 256 13.83 16.19 11.87
N VAL A 257 14.04 15.13 11.08
CA VAL A 257 13.25 14.86 9.89
C VAL A 257 12.61 13.47 9.99
N ILE A 258 11.29 13.39 9.79
CA ILE A 258 10.58 12.13 9.58
C ILE A 258 10.32 12.01 8.08
N PHE A 259 11.01 11.07 7.43
CA PHE A 259 10.94 10.86 6.00
C PHE A 259 9.93 9.74 5.69
N THR A 260 8.83 10.05 4.98
CA THR A 260 7.74 9.11 4.68
C THR A 260 7.42 8.90 3.20
N PRO A 261 8.19 9.39 2.21
CA PRO A 261 7.96 9.07 0.82
C PRO A 261 8.03 7.56 0.54
N SER A 262 7.37 7.14 -0.56
CA SER A 262 7.30 5.72 -0.93
C SER A 262 8.66 5.10 -1.19
N LEU A 263 8.72 3.77 -1.08
CA LEU A 263 9.92 3.01 -1.49
C LEU A 263 10.25 3.24 -2.98
N GLY A 264 9.24 3.48 -3.83
CA GLY A 264 9.47 3.80 -5.25
C GLY A 264 10.27 5.10 -5.45
N VAL A 265 9.96 6.14 -4.68
CA VAL A 265 10.74 7.39 -4.67
C VAL A 265 12.16 7.15 -4.14
N LEU A 266 12.33 6.35 -3.08
CA LEU A 266 13.66 5.98 -2.59
C LEU A 266 14.46 5.21 -3.65
N LYS A 267 13.86 4.24 -4.34
CA LYS A 267 14.54 3.50 -5.42
C LYS A 267 15.05 4.42 -6.52
N GLU A 268 14.31 5.46 -6.88
CA GLU A 268 14.68 6.40 -7.93
C GLU A 268 15.69 7.44 -7.45
N GLN A 269 15.57 7.97 -6.23
CA GLN A 269 16.20 9.24 -5.86
C GLN A 269 17.19 9.16 -4.68
N HIS A 270 17.28 8.05 -3.95
CA HIS A 270 18.08 7.98 -2.70
C HIS A 270 19.55 8.38 -2.88
N ASN A 271 20.15 8.20 -4.06
CA ASN A 271 21.55 8.56 -4.30
C ASN A 271 21.78 10.07 -4.37
N ASN A 272 20.76 10.85 -4.73
CA ASN A 272 20.86 12.31 -4.90
C ASN A 272 20.18 13.10 -3.80
N LEU A 273 19.30 12.44 -3.03
CA LEU A 273 18.45 13.10 -2.05
C LEU A 273 19.15 13.37 -0.72
N PHE A 274 20.11 12.53 -0.33
CA PHE A 274 20.71 12.55 1.00
C PHE A 274 22.19 12.95 0.99
N THR A 275 22.56 13.88 1.87
CA THR A 275 23.94 14.28 2.13
C THR A 275 24.19 14.23 3.65
N PRO A 276 25.12 13.38 4.14
CA PRO A 276 25.89 12.35 3.45
C PRO A 276 25.00 11.27 2.79
N PRO A 277 25.54 10.44 1.87
CA PRO A 277 24.79 9.33 1.30
C PRO A 277 24.33 8.35 2.38
N LEU A 278 23.20 7.68 2.15
CA LEU A 278 22.70 6.61 3.02
C LEU A 278 23.73 5.49 3.19
N SER A 279 23.66 4.79 4.33
CA SER A 279 24.52 3.64 4.61
C SER A 279 24.34 2.53 3.56
N GLU A 280 25.35 1.71 3.37
CA GLU A 280 25.30 0.59 2.41
C GLU A 280 24.19 -0.42 2.78
N LEU A 281 23.89 -0.60 4.06
CA LEU A 281 22.76 -1.41 4.50
C LEU A 281 21.43 -0.85 3.99
N LYS A 282 21.18 0.45 4.20
CA LYS A 282 19.94 1.09 3.68
C LYS A 282 19.84 1.04 2.16
N LYS A 283 20.93 1.26 1.44
CA LYS A 283 20.95 1.16 -0.03
C LYS A 283 20.62 -0.25 -0.50
N ARG A 284 21.20 -1.28 0.11
CA ARG A 284 20.89 -2.69 -0.18
C ARG A 284 19.43 -3.00 0.15
N THR A 285 18.89 -2.46 1.25
CA THR A 285 17.48 -2.64 1.63
C THR A 285 16.54 -2.00 0.59
N ILE A 286 16.82 -0.76 0.18
CA ILE A 286 16.08 -0.08 -0.89
C ILE A 286 16.11 -0.89 -2.19
N GLN A 287 17.26 -1.47 -2.54
CA GLN A 287 17.41 -2.32 -3.71
C GLN A 287 16.62 -3.63 -3.57
N GLY A 288 16.78 -4.33 -2.45
CA GLY A 288 16.29 -5.68 -2.23
C GLY A 288 14.77 -5.77 -2.04
N LEU A 289 14.15 -4.84 -1.31
CA LEU A 289 12.70 -4.81 -1.17
C LEU A 289 12.02 -4.57 -2.52
N GLY A 290 10.95 -5.30 -2.81
CA GLY A 290 10.14 -5.10 -4.01
C GLY A 290 9.22 -3.89 -3.87
N PHE A 291 8.83 -3.32 -5.01
CA PHE A 291 7.84 -2.24 -5.07
C PHE A 291 7.15 -2.30 -6.43
N GLY A 292 5.96 -2.86 -6.47
CA GLY A 292 5.24 -3.10 -7.71
C GLY A 292 4.21 -2.03 -8.05
N THR A 293 3.48 -2.31 -9.11
CA THR A 293 2.41 -1.43 -9.60
C THR A 293 1.12 -2.21 -9.69
N VAL A 294 0.10 -1.72 -9.04
CA VAL A 294 -1.29 -2.19 -9.15
C VAL A 294 -2.16 -0.98 -9.44
N ASP A 295 -2.88 -1.02 -10.55
CA ASP A 295 -3.80 0.04 -10.94
C ASP A 295 -5.23 -0.44 -10.96
N LYS A 296 -6.13 0.46 -10.55
CA LYS A 296 -7.57 0.30 -10.65
C LYS A 296 -8.10 1.05 -11.86
N ILE A 297 -9.00 0.42 -12.58
CA ILE A 297 -9.74 1.01 -13.68
C ILE A 297 -11.24 0.88 -13.35
N ILE A 298 -11.90 1.98 -13.08
CA ILE A 298 -13.23 2.03 -12.49
C ILE A 298 -14.21 2.57 -13.54
N PHE A 299 -15.27 1.81 -13.80
CA PHE A 299 -16.24 2.07 -14.87
C PHE A 299 -17.61 2.38 -14.29
N GLU A 300 -18.23 3.45 -14.76
CA GLU A 300 -19.63 3.78 -14.52
C GLU A 300 -20.49 3.32 -15.69
N PHE A 301 -21.53 2.55 -15.38
CA PHE A 301 -22.53 2.14 -16.37
C PHE A 301 -23.78 3.02 -16.30
N PRO A 302 -24.57 3.12 -17.40
CA PRO A 302 -25.80 3.91 -17.38
C PRO A 302 -26.84 3.37 -16.40
N TYR A 303 -26.79 2.06 -16.14
CA TYR A 303 -27.62 1.36 -15.14
C TYR A 303 -26.91 0.08 -14.69
N LYS A 304 -27.34 -0.48 -13.55
CA LYS A 304 -26.88 -1.79 -13.05
C LYS A 304 -27.42 -2.87 -13.98
N TRP A 305 -26.54 -3.62 -14.64
CA TRP A 305 -26.90 -4.69 -15.57
C TRP A 305 -26.69 -6.10 -15.01
N TRP A 306 -26.15 -6.24 -13.83
CA TRP A 306 -25.91 -7.50 -13.12
C TRP A 306 -26.90 -7.71 -11.98
N PRO A 307 -27.16 -9.00 -11.57
CA PRO A 307 -27.99 -9.33 -10.40
C PRO A 307 -27.48 -8.73 -9.09
N GLU A 308 -28.40 -8.55 -8.13
CA GLU A 308 -28.09 -7.88 -6.85
C GLU A 308 -27.04 -8.61 -5.99
N ASP A 309 -26.96 -9.94 -6.11
CA ASP A 309 -26.08 -10.81 -5.35
C ASP A 309 -24.70 -11.01 -6.00
N VAL A 310 -24.47 -10.50 -7.21
CA VAL A 310 -23.18 -10.63 -7.90
C VAL A 310 -22.15 -9.71 -7.27
N ALA A 311 -21.01 -10.29 -6.89
CA ALA A 311 -19.86 -9.61 -6.32
C ALA A 311 -18.76 -9.27 -7.35
N GLY A 312 -18.71 -10.00 -8.45
CA GLY A 312 -17.73 -9.74 -9.50
C GLY A 312 -17.77 -10.74 -10.65
N PHE A 313 -17.01 -10.42 -11.68
CA PHE A 313 -16.89 -11.16 -12.93
C PHE A 313 -15.43 -11.55 -13.15
N ASN A 314 -15.17 -12.81 -13.43
CA ASN A 314 -13.83 -13.38 -13.55
C ASN A 314 -13.64 -14.06 -14.90
N VAL A 315 -12.54 -13.75 -15.55
CA VAL A 315 -12.17 -14.21 -16.88
C VAL A 315 -11.19 -15.38 -16.76
N VAL A 316 -11.55 -16.53 -17.25
CA VAL A 316 -10.72 -17.74 -17.24
C VAL A 316 -10.36 -18.12 -18.67
N TRP A 317 -9.12 -17.89 -19.05
CA TRP A 317 -8.60 -18.23 -20.37
C TRP A 317 -8.17 -19.68 -20.45
N SER A 318 -8.58 -20.38 -21.51
CA SER A 318 -7.83 -21.57 -21.93
C SER A 318 -6.49 -21.15 -22.54
N LYS A 319 -5.46 -21.96 -22.39
CA LYS A 319 -4.14 -21.69 -22.95
C LYS A 319 -4.18 -21.51 -24.48
N GLU A 320 -4.98 -22.34 -25.15
CA GLU A 320 -5.13 -22.30 -26.61
C GLU A 320 -5.80 -20.99 -27.06
N ASP A 321 -6.93 -20.65 -26.46
CA ASP A 321 -7.68 -19.45 -26.86
C ASP A 321 -6.95 -18.15 -26.48
N LYS A 322 -6.24 -18.13 -25.34
CA LYS A 322 -5.36 -17.01 -24.98
C LYS A 322 -4.27 -16.83 -26.04
N THR A 323 -3.65 -17.92 -26.49
CA THR A 323 -2.61 -17.87 -27.52
C THR A 323 -3.15 -17.32 -28.85
N LYS A 324 -4.33 -17.84 -29.31
CA LYS A 324 -4.99 -17.35 -30.51
C LYS A 324 -5.37 -15.86 -30.40
N PHE A 325 -5.87 -15.47 -29.22
CA PHE A 325 -6.26 -14.09 -28.96
C PHE A 325 -5.04 -13.17 -29.05
N LEU A 326 -3.95 -13.51 -28.38
CA LEU A 326 -2.69 -12.74 -28.45
C LEU A 326 -2.17 -12.59 -29.88
N GLN A 327 -2.27 -13.65 -30.70
CA GLN A 327 -1.88 -13.62 -32.11
C GLN A 327 -2.78 -12.74 -33.00
N SER A 328 -4.03 -12.52 -32.57
CA SER A 328 -4.99 -11.66 -33.29
C SER A 328 -4.89 -10.19 -32.93
N LEU A 329 -4.15 -9.84 -31.88
CA LEU A 329 -4.02 -8.46 -31.41
C LEU A 329 -2.94 -7.70 -32.18
N ASP A 330 -3.20 -6.41 -32.37
CA ASP A 330 -2.15 -5.48 -32.79
C ASP A 330 -1.13 -5.32 -31.67
N LYS A 331 0.12 -5.09 -32.07
CA LYS A 331 1.22 -4.86 -31.14
C LYS A 331 0.92 -3.74 -30.15
N GLY A 332 1.09 -4.00 -28.87
CA GLY A 332 0.82 -3.06 -27.77
C GLY A 332 -0.55 -3.27 -27.11
N ASN A 333 -1.38 -4.20 -27.63
CA ASN A 333 -2.68 -4.55 -27.07
C ASN A 333 -2.66 -5.87 -26.29
N GLU A 334 -1.49 -6.47 -26.08
CA GLU A 334 -1.32 -7.74 -25.36
C GLU A 334 -1.86 -7.69 -23.92
N TRP A 335 -1.95 -6.49 -23.36
CA TRP A 335 -2.52 -6.22 -22.03
C TRP A 335 -3.98 -6.66 -21.89
N LEU A 336 -4.73 -6.72 -23.00
CA LEU A 336 -6.12 -7.19 -22.99
C LEU A 336 -6.23 -8.63 -22.49
N ALA A 337 -5.23 -9.48 -22.76
CA ALA A 337 -5.19 -10.86 -22.28
C ALA A 337 -4.86 -10.97 -20.78
N GLU A 338 -4.45 -9.88 -20.14
CA GLU A 338 -4.17 -9.83 -18.69
C GLU A 338 -5.36 -9.29 -17.88
N VAL A 339 -6.38 -8.75 -18.52
CA VAL A 339 -7.66 -8.40 -17.85
C VAL A 339 -8.35 -9.70 -17.41
N PHE A 340 -8.60 -9.84 -16.11
CA PHE A 340 -9.09 -11.12 -15.58
C PHE A 340 -10.19 -11.00 -14.51
N HIS A 341 -10.40 -9.81 -13.95
CA HIS A 341 -11.32 -9.61 -12.83
C HIS A 341 -11.99 -8.24 -12.89
N PHE A 342 -13.28 -8.22 -12.55
CA PHE A 342 -14.08 -7.03 -12.32
C PHE A 342 -14.87 -7.23 -11.03
N SER A 343 -14.68 -6.37 -10.04
CA SER A 343 -15.47 -6.37 -8.80
C SER A 343 -16.54 -5.30 -8.82
N THR A 344 -17.66 -5.56 -8.18
CA THR A 344 -18.59 -4.50 -7.80
C THR A 344 -17.93 -3.62 -6.73
N VAL A 345 -18.45 -2.41 -6.52
CA VAL A 345 -17.90 -1.46 -5.55
C VAL A 345 -18.97 -1.18 -4.50
N ASP A 346 -18.62 -1.27 -3.20
CA ASP A 346 -19.53 -0.97 -2.11
C ASP A 346 -20.11 0.45 -2.26
N HIS A 347 -21.39 0.62 -2.00
CA HIS A 347 -22.12 1.89 -2.12
C HIS A 347 -22.17 2.50 -3.53
N GLN A 348 -21.83 1.70 -4.57
CA GLN A 348 -21.83 2.12 -5.97
C GLN A 348 -22.63 1.13 -6.83
N PRO A 349 -23.95 1.32 -7.00
CA PRO A 349 -24.82 0.31 -7.59
C PRO A 349 -24.54 0.01 -9.07
N ARG A 350 -23.91 0.90 -9.79
CA ARG A 350 -23.67 0.79 -11.25
C ARG A 350 -22.19 0.97 -11.63
N VAL A 351 -21.29 0.64 -10.70
CA VAL A 351 -19.84 0.75 -10.91
C VAL A 351 -19.17 -0.61 -10.82
N LEU A 352 -18.25 -0.89 -11.74
CA LEU A 352 -17.31 -2.01 -11.66
C LEU A 352 -15.88 -1.49 -11.60
N SER A 353 -15.04 -2.19 -10.88
CA SER A 353 -13.59 -1.95 -10.77
C SER A 353 -12.83 -3.11 -11.40
N GLY A 354 -12.05 -2.84 -12.46
CA GLY A 354 -11.06 -3.76 -13.00
C GLY A 354 -9.68 -3.46 -12.43
N TRP A 355 -8.78 -4.45 -12.47
CA TRP A 355 -7.46 -4.34 -11.89
C TRP A 355 -6.40 -4.84 -12.86
N LEU A 356 -5.27 -4.14 -12.89
CA LEU A 356 -4.06 -4.54 -13.62
C LEU A 356 -2.85 -4.44 -12.71
N THR A 357 -1.84 -5.28 -12.97
CA THR A 357 -0.62 -5.32 -12.15
C THR A 357 0.63 -5.43 -13.02
N GLY A 358 1.77 -5.07 -12.42
CA GLY A 358 3.09 -5.27 -12.98
C GLY A 358 3.35 -4.55 -14.31
N PRO A 359 4.08 -5.18 -15.24
CA PRO A 359 4.41 -4.59 -16.54
C PRO A 359 3.18 -4.16 -17.35
N CYS A 360 2.06 -4.89 -17.20
CA CYS A 360 0.81 -4.60 -17.87
C CYS A 360 0.21 -3.27 -17.36
N ALA A 361 0.13 -3.07 -16.05
CA ALA A 361 -0.31 -1.81 -15.46
C ALA A 361 0.56 -0.64 -15.92
N LYS A 362 1.89 -0.77 -15.82
CA LYS A 362 2.85 0.25 -16.27
C LYS A 362 2.69 0.61 -17.75
N HIS A 363 2.36 -0.37 -18.61
CA HIS A 363 2.08 -0.12 -20.02
C HIS A 363 0.78 0.66 -20.20
N VAL A 364 -0.31 0.20 -19.55
CA VAL A 364 -1.65 0.76 -19.68
C VAL A 364 -1.72 2.20 -19.17
N GLU A 365 -0.95 2.58 -18.16
CA GLU A 365 -0.86 3.96 -17.70
C GLU A 365 -0.53 4.96 -18.84
N ASN A 366 0.21 4.52 -19.87
CA ASN A 366 0.60 5.35 -21.03
C ASN A 366 -0.45 5.43 -22.14
N LEU A 367 -1.50 4.61 -22.10
CA LEU A 367 -2.54 4.59 -23.10
C LEU A 367 -3.58 5.70 -22.88
N ALA A 368 -4.26 6.12 -23.94
CA ALA A 368 -5.40 7.02 -23.84
C ALA A 368 -6.58 6.34 -23.10
N ASP A 369 -7.33 7.12 -22.33
CA ASP A 369 -8.44 6.59 -21.53
C ASP A 369 -9.51 5.89 -22.37
N SER A 370 -9.76 6.38 -23.60
CA SER A 370 -10.69 5.73 -24.55
C SER A 370 -10.24 4.33 -24.96
N ILE A 371 -8.92 4.12 -25.17
CA ILE A 371 -8.37 2.80 -25.53
C ILE A 371 -8.55 1.83 -24.36
N VAL A 372 -8.30 2.30 -23.14
CA VAL A 372 -8.44 1.47 -21.93
C VAL A 372 -9.90 1.12 -21.68
N LEU A 373 -10.80 2.12 -21.79
CA LEU A 373 -12.24 1.90 -21.63
C LEU A 373 -12.76 0.87 -22.65
N ASP A 374 -12.47 1.07 -23.94
CA ASP A 374 -12.90 0.18 -24.99
C ASP A 374 -12.35 -1.23 -24.82
N GLY A 375 -11.07 -1.37 -24.48
CA GLY A 375 -10.45 -2.67 -24.26
C GLY A 375 -11.04 -3.46 -23.09
N PHE A 376 -11.29 -2.83 -21.96
CA PHE A 376 -11.98 -3.49 -20.85
C PHE A 376 -13.43 -3.86 -21.19
N TYR A 377 -14.12 -2.99 -21.91
CA TYR A 377 -15.47 -3.28 -22.39
C TYR A 377 -15.50 -4.45 -23.37
N ASP A 378 -14.52 -4.53 -24.28
CA ASP A 378 -14.40 -5.64 -25.23
C ASP A 378 -14.17 -6.98 -24.51
N ILE A 379 -13.37 -7.01 -23.44
CA ILE A 379 -13.20 -8.21 -22.62
C ILE A 379 -14.49 -8.58 -21.90
N LEU A 380 -15.22 -7.61 -21.30
CA LEU A 380 -16.54 -7.88 -20.72
C LEU A 380 -17.52 -8.44 -21.75
N GLN A 381 -17.58 -7.86 -22.95
CA GLN A 381 -18.44 -8.34 -24.04
C GLN A 381 -18.05 -9.77 -24.46
N ARG A 382 -16.76 -10.02 -24.63
CA ARG A 382 -16.26 -11.32 -25.09
C ARG A 382 -16.67 -12.46 -24.15
N PHE A 383 -16.56 -12.25 -22.83
CA PHE A 383 -16.76 -13.31 -21.85
C PHE A 383 -18.20 -13.41 -21.32
N PHE A 384 -18.95 -12.31 -21.32
CA PHE A 384 -20.22 -12.27 -20.57
C PHE A 384 -21.43 -11.87 -21.42
N SER A 385 -21.27 -11.41 -22.69
CA SER A 385 -22.41 -10.97 -23.52
C SER A 385 -23.39 -12.07 -23.90
N LYS A 386 -23.01 -13.34 -23.84
CA LYS A 386 -23.94 -14.46 -24.04
C LYS A 386 -24.99 -14.55 -22.92
N ASN A 387 -24.62 -14.10 -21.71
CA ASN A 387 -25.44 -14.27 -20.52
C ASN A 387 -26.01 -12.94 -19.99
N PHE A 388 -25.42 -11.82 -20.38
CA PHE A 388 -25.79 -10.50 -19.89
C PHE A 388 -25.88 -9.48 -21.02
N ASN A 389 -26.88 -8.61 -20.96
CA ASN A 389 -26.97 -7.44 -21.86
C ASN A 389 -26.14 -6.30 -21.27
N ILE A 390 -24.88 -6.21 -21.65
CA ILE A 390 -23.89 -5.30 -21.06
C ILE A 390 -23.91 -3.97 -21.83
N PRO A 391 -24.36 -2.87 -21.22
CA PRO A 391 -24.28 -1.55 -21.86
C PRO A 391 -22.82 -1.06 -21.89
N LYS A 392 -22.49 -0.19 -22.84
CA LYS A 392 -21.18 0.46 -22.84
C LYS A 392 -21.06 1.38 -21.61
N PRO A 393 -19.92 1.37 -20.89
CA PRO A 393 -19.67 2.32 -19.81
C PRO A 393 -19.79 3.77 -20.30
N ILE A 394 -20.35 4.64 -19.49
CA ILE A 394 -20.55 6.08 -19.81
C ILE A 394 -19.43 6.94 -19.27
N ASN A 395 -18.67 6.42 -18.30
CA ASN A 395 -17.58 7.13 -17.67
C ASN A 395 -16.52 6.14 -17.15
N MET A 396 -15.29 6.62 -17.00
CA MET A 396 -14.17 5.84 -16.44
C MET A 396 -13.22 6.77 -15.70
N ILE A 397 -12.70 6.28 -14.59
CA ILE A 397 -11.55 6.87 -13.89
C ILE A 397 -10.56 5.77 -13.55
N ARG A 398 -9.27 6.10 -13.47
CA ARG A 398 -8.23 5.11 -13.14
C ARG A 398 -7.08 5.71 -12.38
N SER A 399 -6.34 4.87 -11.66
CA SER A 399 -5.06 5.21 -11.06
C SER A 399 -3.92 5.11 -12.08
N LYS A 400 -2.78 5.75 -11.77
CA LYS A 400 -1.53 5.74 -12.53
C LYS A 400 -0.35 5.87 -11.55
N TRP A 401 -0.22 4.90 -10.66
CA TRP A 401 0.69 4.99 -9.52
C TRP A 401 2.17 4.97 -9.91
N ASN A 402 2.54 4.28 -11.00
CA ASN A 402 3.92 4.22 -11.44
C ASN A 402 4.37 5.50 -12.16
N GLN A 403 3.49 6.11 -12.96
CA GLN A 403 3.79 7.38 -13.63
C GLN A 403 3.86 8.56 -12.66
N ASP A 404 3.10 8.49 -11.56
CA ASP A 404 3.15 9.56 -10.56
C ASP A 404 4.52 9.56 -9.88
N LYS A 405 5.29 10.63 -10.17
CA LYS A 405 6.64 10.82 -9.64
C LYS A 405 6.72 10.89 -8.11
N ASN A 406 5.60 11.13 -7.44
CA ASN A 406 5.52 11.18 -5.98
C ASN A 406 5.36 9.78 -5.36
N PHE A 407 5.08 8.74 -6.18
CA PHE A 407 4.88 7.37 -5.69
C PHE A 407 5.75 6.33 -6.39
N ARG A 408 5.82 6.34 -7.72
CA ARG A 408 6.59 5.38 -8.54
C ARG A 408 6.17 3.92 -8.34
N GLY A 409 4.89 3.67 -8.05
CA GLY A 409 4.30 2.37 -7.84
C GLY A 409 3.30 2.36 -6.70
N SER A 410 2.81 1.18 -6.32
CA SER A 410 1.67 1.01 -5.42
C SER A 410 2.07 0.66 -4.00
N TYR A 411 2.72 -0.49 -3.75
CA TYR A 411 3.14 -0.90 -2.40
C TYR A 411 4.30 -1.89 -2.44
N SER A 412 4.93 -2.08 -1.27
CA SER A 412 6.14 -2.88 -1.12
C SER A 412 5.85 -4.36 -0.99
N LEU A 413 6.85 -5.20 -1.24
CA LEU A 413 6.79 -6.64 -1.05
C LEU A 413 8.14 -7.20 -0.63
N ARG A 414 8.14 -8.40 -0.06
CA ARG A 414 9.33 -9.17 0.23
C ARG A 414 9.72 -10.03 -0.98
N THR A 415 10.91 -9.80 -1.51
CA THR A 415 11.40 -10.51 -2.69
C THR A 415 12.45 -11.57 -2.34
N LEU A 416 12.69 -12.49 -3.26
CA LEU A 416 13.85 -13.39 -3.17
C LEU A 416 15.18 -12.62 -3.12
N GLU A 417 15.25 -11.45 -3.77
CA GLU A 417 16.45 -10.60 -3.72
C GLU A 417 16.64 -10.00 -2.32
N SER A 418 15.56 -9.58 -1.63
CA SER A 418 15.68 -9.12 -0.24
C SER A 418 16.20 -10.20 0.70
N LYS A 419 15.76 -11.45 0.50
CA LYS A 419 16.29 -12.61 1.24
C LYS A 419 17.76 -12.85 0.94
N LYS A 420 18.16 -12.85 -0.32
CA LYS A 420 19.54 -13.03 -0.76
C LYS A 420 20.50 -11.95 -0.23
N LEU A 421 20.03 -10.71 -0.16
CA LEU A 421 20.77 -9.58 0.39
C LEU A 421 20.75 -9.51 1.91
N ASP A 422 19.97 -10.37 2.56
CA ASP A 422 19.72 -10.38 4.02
C ASP A 422 19.28 -9.00 4.53
N VAL A 423 18.23 -8.46 3.93
CA VAL A 423 17.69 -7.13 4.25
C VAL A 423 16.16 -7.16 4.37
N TRP A 424 15.66 -6.36 5.32
CA TRP A 424 14.25 -6.33 5.69
C TRP A 424 13.73 -4.91 5.93
N ALA A 425 12.44 -4.78 6.15
CA ALA A 425 11.78 -3.51 6.46
C ALA A 425 12.40 -2.79 7.68
N LYS A 426 12.84 -3.53 8.71
CA LYS A 426 13.52 -2.98 9.91
C LYS A 426 14.80 -2.22 9.55
N ASP A 427 15.56 -2.70 8.56
CA ASP A 427 16.81 -2.07 8.15
C ASP A 427 16.54 -0.72 7.45
N LEU A 428 15.38 -0.61 6.76
CA LEU A 428 14.90 0.65 6.23
C LEU A 428 14.38 1.58 7.34
N ALA A 429 13.75 1.01 8.37
CA ALA A 429 13.20 1.76 9.50
C ALA A 429 14.27 2.30 10.46
N GLU A 430 15.50 1.76 10.43
CA GLU A 430 16.55 2.16 11.36
C GLU A 430 16.85 3.65 11.21
N PRO A 431 16.79 4.46 12.28
CA PRO A 431 17.09 5.88 12.21
C PRO A 431 18.55 6.17 11.89
N ILE A 432 18.80 7.31 11.31
CA ILE A 432 20.16 7.83 11.18
C ILE A 432 20.45 8.75 12.38
N ILE A 433 21.48 8.38 13.12
CA ILE A 433 21.99 9.15 14.26
C ILE A 433 23.02 10.18 13.83
N ASN A 434 23.17 11.24 14.63
CA ASN A 434 24.19 12.26 14.41
C ASN A 434 25.57 11.59 14.25
N PRO A 435 26.28 11.86 13.13
CA PRO A 435 27.57 11.21 12.84
C PRO A 435 28.66 11.47 13.90
N THR A 436 28.54 12.55 14.70
CA THR A 436 29.53 12.88 15.73
C THR A 436 29.28 12.19 17.07
N GLY A 437 28.15 11.49 17.21
CA GLY A 437 27.75 10.84 18.46
C GLY A 437 27.53 11.82 19.64
N LYS A 438 27.60 13.13 19.38
CA LYS A 438 27.29 14.16 20.37
C LYS A 438 25.84 14.55 20.28
N PRO A 439 25.13 14.70 21.41
CA PRO A 439 23.80 15.30 21.37
C PRO A 439 23.93 16.69 20.75
N VAL A 440 23.03 17.04 19.82
CA VAL A 440 22.91 18.42 19.33
C VAL A 440 22.50 19.26 20.54
N ILE A 441 23.44 20.02 21.05
CA ILE A 441 23.19 20.93 22.17
C ILE A 441 22.45 22.12 21.55
N SER A 442 21.12 22.15 21.67
CA SER A 442 20.40 23.36 21.35
C SER A 442 20.96 24.52 22.21
N LEU A 443 21.03 25.69 21.63
CA LEU A 443 21.67 26.91 22.16
C LEU A 443 21.21 27.38 23.56
N LEU A 444 20.41 26.61 24.28
CA LEU A 444 19.91 26.93 25.63
C LEU A 444 20.94 26.89 26.78
N TYR A 445 22.17 26.39 26.51
CA TYR A 445 23.20 26.31 27.57
C TYR A 445 24.31 27.34 27.44
N ARG A 446 23.96 28.62 27.24
CA ARG A 446 24.98 29.70 27.34
C ARG A 446 25.43 30.03 28.77
N TYR A 447 24.81 29.47 29.81
CA TYR A 447 25.07 29.92 31.18
C TYR A 447 25.31 28.86 32.27
N HIS A 448 25.31 27.54 31.99
CA HIS A 448 25.68 26.57 33.01
C HIS A 448 26.49 25.39 32.44
N LEU A 449 27.75 25.35 32.78
CA LEU A 449 28.63 24.18 32.58
C LEU A 449 28.16 23.04 33.52
N ILE A 450 27.51 22.02 32.99
CA ILE A 450 27.30 20.77 33.70
C ILE A 450 28.25 19.73 33.11
N VAL A 451 29.20 19.28 33.91
CA VAL A 451 30.07 18.14 33.59
C VAL A 451 29.23 16.86 33.66
N ILE A 452 28.90 16.31 32.50
CA ILE A 452 28.22 15.02 32.43
C ILE A 452 29.28 13.92 32.67
N SER A 453 29.05 13.07 33.66
CA SER A 453 29.92 11.95 34.01
C SER A 453 29.98 10.90 32.89
N LYS A 454 31.13 10.25 32.73
CA LYS A 454 31.48 9.31 31.66
C LYS A 454 30.73 7.96 31.66
N ASN A 455 29.69 7.77 32.45
CA ASN A 455 29.05 6.47 32.68
C ASN A 455 27.58 6.36 32.28
N GLU A 456 27.04 7.30 31.49
CA GLU A 456 25.66 7.17 31.02
C GLU A 456 25.63 6.54 29.63
N THR A 457 24.77 5.54 29.45
CA THR A 457 24.43 4.92 28.19
C THR A 457 24.15 5.99 27.14
N ASN A 458 24.98 6.06 26.11
CA ASN A 458 24.90 7.03 25.02
C ASN A 458 23.53 6.94 24.32
N HIS A 459 22.57 7.74 24.78
CA HIS A 459 21.35 8.00 24.00
C HIS A 459 21.70 9.01 22.92
N PHE A 460 22.03 8.53 21.74
CA PHE A 460 22.28 9.35 20.57
C PHE A 460 20.99 10.04 20.11
N LEU A 461 21.08 11.31 19.75
CA LEU A 461 19.96 12.04 19.16
C LEU A 461 19.70 11.51 17.74
N GLN A 462 18.54 10.91 17.52
CA GLN A 462 18.10 10.46 16.21
C GLN A 462 17.69 11.69 15.40
N ILE A 463 18.26 11.85 14.21
CA ILE A 463 18.06 13.06 13.40
C ILE A 463 17.21 12.83 12.15
N LEU A 464 17.36 11.68 11.52
CA LEU A 464 16.59 11.32 10.32
C LEU A 464 15.92 9.97 10.53
N LEU A 465 14.60 9.99 10.60
CA LEU A 465 13.74 8.85 10.88
C LEU A 465 12.98 8.45 9.60
N PHE A 466 12.69 7.16 9.45
CA PHE A 466 12.03 6.61 8.26
C PHE A 466 10.71 5.95 8.64
N GLY A 467 9.61 6.50 8.11
CA GLY A 467 8.27 5.96 8.22
C GLY A 467 7.71 5.58 6.84
N GLY A 468 6.54 5.00 6.81
CA GLY A 468 5.86 4.50 5.61
C GLY A 468 5.66 2.99 5.68
N GLU A 469 4.75 2.46 4.85
CA GLU A 469 4.37 1.04 4.87
C GLU A 469 5.57 0.09 4.66
N ALA A 470 6.55 0.48 3.84
CA ALA A 470 7.74 -0.31 3.56
C ALA A 470 8.71 -0.43 4.75
N THR A 471 8.50 0.33 5.84
CA THR A 471 9.28 0.30 7.07
C THR A 471 8.61 -0.51 8.19
N ASN A 472 7.45 -1.11 7.94
CA ASN A 472 6.77 -1.98 8.89
C ASN A 472 7.11 -3.43 8.60
N GLU A 473 7.57 -4.17 9.62
CA GLU A 473 8.03 -5.55 9.46
C GLU A 473 6.89 -6.53 9.20
N HIS A 474 5.72 -6.28 9.82
CA HIS A 474 4.63 -7.24 9.88
C HIS A 474 3.39 -6.80 9.11
N TYR A 475 3.22 -5.49 8.91
CA TYR A 475 2.07 -4.90 8.24
C TYR A 475 2.50 -4.04 7.05
N TYR A 476 3.62 -4.43 6.38
CA TYR A 476 4.03 -3.75 5.14
C TYR A 476 2.91 -3.78 4.10
N SER A 477 2.97 -2.91 3.12
CA SER A 477 1.97 -2.79 2.03
C SER A 477 0.58 -2.30 2.46
N THR A 478 0.39 -1.94 3.75
CA THR A 478 -0.93 -1.57 4.29
C THR A 478 -0.98 -0.15 4.84
N VAL A 479 -2.19 0.41 4.91
CA VAL A 479 -2.41 1.72 5.52
C VAL A 479 -2.17 1.67 7.03
N HIS A 480 -2.61 0.62 7.71
CA HIS A 480 -2.38 0.49 9.15
C HIS A 480 -0.89 0.35 9.48
N GLY A 481 -0.11 -0.38 8.68
CA GLY A 481 1.33 -0.43 8.83
C GLY A 481 2.01 0.92 8.59
N ALA A 482 1.50 1.72 7.65
CA ALA A 482 1.96 3.09 7.46
C ALA A 482 1.66 3.98 8.67
N VAL A 483 0.43 3.93 9.21
CA VAL A 483 0.02 4.67 10.43
C VAL A 483 0.88 4.28 11.61
N GLU A 484 1.07 2.99 11.89
CA GLU A 484 1.93 2.51 12.97
C GLU A 484 3.36 3.01 12.83
N SER A 485 3.92 2.98 11.62
CA SER A 485 5.27 3.47 11.37
C SER A 485 5.41 4.97 11.66
N GLY A 486 4.40 5.77 11.32
CA GLY A 486 4.37 7.19 11.63
C GLY A 486 4.32 7.47 13.13
N ILE A 487 3.45 6.76 13.85
CA ILE A 487 3.35 6.84 15.32
C ILE A 487 4.67 6.39 15.96
N ARG A 488 5.28 5.30 15.50
CA ARG A 488 6.57 4.79 15.97
C ARG A 488 7.65 5.87 15.92
N GLU A 489 7.78 6.57 14.79
CA GLU A 489 8.81 7.60 14.65
C GLU A 489 8.51 8.84 15.50
N ALA A 490 7.25 9.22 15.64
CA ALA A 490 6.85 10.28 16.55
C ALA A 490 7.16 9.92 18.01
N ASP A 491 6.78 8.71 18.45
CA ASP A 491 7.02 8.24 19.82
C ASP A 491 8.52 8.13 20.15
N ARG A 492 9.38 7.76 19.19
CA ARG A 492 10.85 7.82 19.35
C ARG A 492 11.33 9.22 19.76
N LEU A 493 10.82 10.27 19.11
CA LEU A 493 11.16 11.66 19.46
C LEU A 493 10.57 12.07 20.80
N ILE A 494 9.31 11.77 21.06
CA ILE A 494 8.61 12.08 22.31
C ILE A 494 9.34 11.45 23.50
N ASP A 495 9.67 10.16 23.40
CA ASP A 495 10.39 9.43 24.46
C ASP A 495 11.79 9.98 24.70
N TYR A 496 12.50 10.33 23.63
CA TYR A 496 13.81 10.95 23.75
C TYR A 496 13.74 12.24 24.58
N TYR A 497 12.83 13.16 24.25
CA TYR A 497 12.72 14.44 24.96
C TYR A 497 12.13 14.29 26.37
N ARG A 498 11.26 13.34 26.65
CA ARG A 498 10.73 13.04 27.97
C ARG A 498 11.80 12.51 28.92
N LYS A 499 12.62 11.55 28.46
CA LYS A 499 13.75 11.01 29.24
C LYS A 499 14.73 12.11 29.60
N ARG A 500 15.05 12.99 28.67
CA ARG A 500 15.94 14.12 28.92
C ARG A 500 15.37 15.11 29.95
N LYS A 501 14.05 15.34 29.96
CA LYS A 501 13.39 16.18 30.98
C LYS A 501 13.48 15.59 32.38
N SER A 502 13.41 14.27 32.52
CA SER A 502 13.49 13.61 33.81
C SER A 502 14.91 13.57 34.41
N GLN A 503 15.93 13.87 33.60
CA GLN A 503 17.36 13.90 34.01
C GLN A 503 17.84 15.32 34.35
N LEU A 504 17.05 16.35 34.03
CA LEU A 504 17.27 17.76 34.40
C LEU A 504 16.50 18.11 35.67
#